data_4f9c3a068924aa09bb4d81c7125c75cf
#
_entry.id   4f9c3a068924aa09bb4d81c7125c75cf
#
_cell.length_a   1.000
_cell.length_b   1.000
_cell.length_c   1.000
_cell.angle_alpha   90.00
_cell.angle_beta   90.00
_cell.angle_gamma   90.00
#
_symmetry.space_group_name_H-M   'P 1'
#
loop_
_entity.id
_entity.type
_entity.pdbx_description
1 polymer ?
#
loop_
_entity_poly.entity_id
_entity_poly.type
_entity_poly.pdbx_seq_one_letter_code
_entity_poly.pdbx_strand_id
1 'polypeptide(L)'
;MRQGDWGWEVAYANRARAFGDMVSFQLTFELPVSKATRQEPVIASRQKEVERLQAERDDALRRVRADVGAQVVELQRLERALQRQQGQTLPLAQERAQVTLASYQTGRADLGAVLAARKNAIEAQLRALDLQSQVFAQRARLSHLIAE
;
A
#
# COMPACT_ATOMS: atom_id res chain seq x y z
N MET A 1 -32.26 4.86 -32.82
CA MET A 1 -31.85 5.11 -34.22
C MET A 1 -32.03 6.62 -34.48
N ARG A 2 -30.92 7.39 -34.53
CA ARG A 2 -31.01 8.80 -34.96
C ARG A 2 -30.90 8.80 -36.47
N GLN A 3 -32.00 9.25 -37.14
CA GLN A 3 -32.00 9.53 -38.55
C GLN A 3 -31.04 10.71 -38.80
N GLY A 4 -30.12 10.56 -39.76
CA GLY A 4 -29.26 11.66 -40.18
C GLY A 4 -30.09 12.78 -40.79
N ASP A 5 -29.80 14.02 -40.41
CA ASP A 5 -30.44 15.18 -40.99
C ASP A 5 -30.04 15.30 -42.47
N TRP A 6 -31.04 15.30 -43.33
CA TRP A 6 -30.87 15.61 -44.74
C TRP A 6 -31.67 16.86 -45.06
N GLY A 7 -31.07 17.74 -45.80
CA GLY A 7 -31.70 19.00 -46.23
C GLY A 7 -31.57 19.16 -47.72
N TRP A 8 -32.57 19.77 -48.31
CA TRP A 8 -32.50 20.21 -49.69
C TRP A 8 -32.91 21.67 -49.77
N GLU A 9 -32.26 22.39 -50.67
CA GLU A 9 -32.50 23.80 -50.89
C GLU A 9 -32.59 24.05 -52.43
N VAL A 10 -33.59 24.75 -52.83
CA VAL A 10 -33.74 25.23 -54.22
C VAL A 10 -33.78 26.77 -54.21
N ALA A 11 -32.81 27.38 -54.85
CA ALA A 11 -32.72 28.81 -54.96
C ALA A 11 -32.89 29.24 -56.45
N TYR A 12 -33.80 30.16 -56.69
CA TYR A 12 -34.00 30.81 -58.01
C TYR A 12 -33.45 32.21 -57.91
N ALA A 13 -32.55 32.56 -58.85
CA ALA A 13 -32.01 33.91 -58.96
C ALA A 13 -32.28 34.49 -60.36
N ASN A 14 -33.04 35.60 -60.43
CA ASN A 14 -33.19 36.34 -61.62
C ASN A 14 -31.96 37.28 -61.81
N ARG A 15 -31.30 37.15 -62.95
CA ARG A 15 -30.13 37.97 -63.27
C ARG A 15 -30.52 39.02 -64.32
N ALA A 16 -29.87 40.21 -64.27
CA ALA A 16 -30.12 41.31 -65.22
C ALA A 16 -30.01 40.87 -66.70
N ARG A 17 -30.73 41.50 -67.61
CA ARG A 17 -31.01 41.18 -69.00
C ARG A 17 -29.90 40.58 -69.91
N ALA A 18 -28.65 40.52 -69.44
CA ALA A 18 -27.55 39.95 -70.22
C ALA A 18 -27.23 38.47 -69.88
N PHE A 19 -27.82 37.92 -68.80
CA PHE A 19 -27.59 36.57 -68.37
C PHE A 19 -28.90 35.91 -68.00
N GLY A 20 -29.15 34.71 -68.46
CA GLY A 20 -30.37 33.95 -68.15
C GLY A 20 -30.57 33.68 -66.67
N ASP A 21 -31.79 33.39 -66.25
CA ASP A 21 -32.13 33.03 -64.88
C ASP A 21 -31.37 31.78 -64.43
N MET A 22 -31.01 31.73 -63.16
CA MET A 22 -30.28 30.62 -62.59
C MET A 22 -31.12 29.92 -61.55
N VAL A 23 -31.26 28.63 -61.68
CA VAL A 23 -31.77 27.72 -60.61
C VAL A 23 -30.66 26.91 -60.03
N SER A 24 -30.51 26.99 -58.74
CA SER A 24 -29.55 26.14 -58.03
C SER A 24 -30.31 25.16 -57.15
N PHE A 25 -29.82 23.91 -57.11
CA PHE A 25 -30.31 22.85 -56.26
C PHE A 25 -29.18 22.37 -55.42
N GLN A 26 -29.30 22.44 -54.08
CA GLN A 26 -28.32 21.96 -53.13
C GLN A 26 -28.93 20.84 -52.31
N LEU A 27 -28.27 19.69 -52.27
CA LEU A 27 -28.61 18.56 -51.43
C LEU A 27 -27.51 18.39 -50.38
N THR A 28 -27.89 18.56 -49.12
CA THR A 28 -27.00 18.37 -48.00
C THR A 28 -27.40 17.10 -47.28
N PHE A 29 -26.48 16.14 -47.12
CA PHE A 29 -26.71 14.94 -46.34
C PHE A 29 -25.46 14.63 -45.49
N GLU A 30 -25.68 14.33 -44.21
CA GLU A 30 -24.62 13.87 -43.33
C GLU A 30 -24.36 12.38 -43.56
N LEU A 31 -23.26 12.07 -44.22
CA LEU A 31 -22.77 10.69 -44.31
C LEU A 31 -22.16 10.28 -42.96
N PRO A 32 -22.65 9.23 -42.29
CA PRO A 32 -22.15 8.80 -40.99
C PRO A 32 -20.78 8.05 -41.07
N VAL A 33 -19.95 8.40 -42.06
CA VAL A 33 -18.70 7.70 -42.36
C VAL A 33 -17.58 7.96 -41.34
N SER A 34 -17.73 8.94 -40.45
CA SER A 34 -16.63 9.31 -39.53
C SER A 34 -16.93 9.08 -38.04
N LYS A 35 -18.12 8.57 -37.68
CA LYS A 35 -18.46 8.31 -36.26
C LYS A 35 -17.72 7.10 -35.69
N ALA A 36 -17.59 6.03 -36.45
CA ALA A 36 -16.85 4.84 -36.03
C ALA A 36 -15.33 5.11 -35.83
N THR A 37 -14.73 5.87 -36.75
CA THR A 37 -13.27 6.15 -36.74
C THR A 37 -12.85 7.13 -35.64
N ARG A 38 -13.75 7.94 -35.08
CA ARG A 38 -13.42 8.91 -34.02
C ARG A 38 -13.88 8.48 -32.64
N GLN A 39 -14.96 7.75 -32.50
CA GLN A 39 -15.54 7.38 -31.21
C GLN A 39 -15.00 6.05 -30.67
N GLU A 40 -14.76 5.06 -31.54
CA GLU A 40 -14.18 3.77 -31.13
C GLU A 40 -12.83 3.88 -30.45
N PRO A 41 -11.82 4.63 -30.97
CA PRO A 41 -10.54 4.76 -30.27
C PRO A 41 -10.66 5.50 -28.95
N VAL A 42 -11.60 6.45 -28.81
CA VAL A 42 -11.85 7.14 -27.54
C VAL A 42 -12.48 6.18 -26.53
N ILE A 43 -13.42 5.35 -26.93
CA ILE A 43 -14.03 4.34 -26.06
C ILE A 43 -12.98 3.31 -25.65
N ALA A 44 -12.18 2.83 -26.59
CA ALA A 44 -11.10 1.89 -26.31
C ALA A 44 -10.05 2.47 -25.36
N SER A 45 -9.67 3.75 -25.51
CA SER A 45 -8.74 4.41 -24.61
C SER A 45 -9.32 4.54 -23.19
N ARG A 46 -10.62 4.84 -23.05
CA ARG A 46 -11.28 4.90 -21.73
C ARG A 46 -11.39 3.52 -21.08
N GLN A 47 -11.63 2.48 -21.85
CA GLN A 47 -11.63 1.11 -21.33
C GLN A 47 -10.24 0.72 -20.81
N LYS A 48 -9.19 1.05 -21.57
CA LYS A 48 -7.80 0.81 -21.12
C LYS A 48 -7.42 1.61 -19.88
N GLU A 49 -7.94 2.82 -19.74
CA GLU A 49 -7.77 3.62 -18.53
C GLU A 49 -8.44 2.97 -17.31
N VAL A 50 -9.66 2.44 -17.47
CA VAL A 50 -10.35 1.70 -16.41
C VAL A 50 -9.58 0.42 -16.03
N GLU A 51 -9.11 -0.36 -17.02
CA GLU A 51 -8.28 -1.55 -16.77
C GLU A 51 -6.99 -1.19 -16.00
N ARG A 52 -6.34 -0.09 -16.37
CA ARG A 52 -5.15 0.42 -15.68
C ARG A 52 -5.44 0.75 -14.22
N LEU A 53 -6.49 1.53 -13.96
CA LEU A 53 -6.89 1.90 -12.60
C LEU A 53 -7.28 0.68 -11.75
N GLN A 54 -7.92 -0.32 -12.35
CA GLN A 54 -8.23 -1.57 -11.67
C GLN A 54 -6.94 -2.34 -11.30
N ALA A 55 -6.00 -2.43 -12.23
CA ALA A 55 -4.71 -3.07 -11.98
C ALA A 55 -3.90 -2.34 -10.90
N GLU A 56 -3.89 -1.00 -10.92
CA GLU A 56 -3.24 -0.18 -9.88
C GLU A 56 -3.89 -0.37 -8.50
N ARG A 57 -5.22 -0.41 -8.43
CA ARG A 57 -5.95 -0.72 -7.20
C ARG A 57 -5.59 -2.10 -6.66
N ASP A 58 -5.60 -3.11 -7.51
CA ASP A 58 -5.30 -4.48 -7.11
C ASP A 58 -3.83 -4.62 -6.66
N ASP A 59 -2.92 -3.89 -7.28
CA ASP A 59 -1.52 -3.82 -6.86
C ASP A 59 -1.38 -3.14 -5.50
N ALA A 60 -2.06 -2.01 -5.28
CA ALA A 60 -2.09 -1.33 -3.98
C ALA A 60 -2.64 -2.25 -2.88
N LEU A 61 -3.72 -2.98 -3.13
CA LEU A 61 -4.27 -3.95 -2.18
C LEU A 61 -3.30 -5.08 -1.86
N ARG A 62 -2.56 -5.59 -2.86
CA ARG A 62 -1.54 -6.62 -2.64
C ARG A 62 -0.39 -6.08 -1.77
N ARG A 63 0.06 -4.85 -2.02
CA ARG A 63 1.11 -4.21 -1.20
C ARG A 63 0.68 -4.04 0.25
N VAL A 64 -0.50 -3.46 0.48
CA VAL A 64 -1.03 -3.29 1.85
C VAL A 64 -1.13 -4.64 2.57
N ARG A 65 -1.65 -5.68 1.92
CA ARG A 65 -1.73 -7.02 2.52
C ARG A 65 -0.36 -7.60 2.85
N ALA A 66 0.62 -7.41 1.96
CA ALA A 66 1.98 -7.85 2.20
C ALA A 66 2.62 -7.11 3.38
N ASP A 67 2.44 -5.79 3.46
CA ASP A 67 2.97 -4.96 4.54
C ASP A 67 2.35 -5.34 5.90
N VAL A 68 1.02 -5.47 5.97
CA VAL A 68 0.34 -5.93 7.19
C VAL A 68 0.83 -7.32 7.58
N GLY A 69 0.94 -8.24 6.61
CA GLY A 69 1.46 -9.59 6.86
C GLY A 69 2.88 -9.58 7.44
N ALA A 70 3.77 -8.77 6.89
CA ALA A 70 5.14 -8.61 7.39
C ALA A 70 5.18 -8.05 8.82
N GLN A 71 4.33 -7.04 9.12
CA GLN A 71 4.24 -6.46 10.46
C GLN A 71 3.71 -7.46 11.50
N VAL A 72 2.74 -8.30 11.12
CA VAL A 72 2.23 -9.37 12.01
C VAL A 72 3.31 -10.41 12.31
N VAL A 73 4.05 -10.84 11.31
CA VAL A 73 5.16 -11.81 11.50
C VAL A 73 6.24 -11.22 12.40
N GLU A 74 6.58 -9.94 12.22
CA GLU A 74 7.57 -9.26 13.07
C GLU A 74 7.09 -9.13 14.51
N LEU A 75 5.81 -8.80 14.74
CA LEU A 75 5.23 -8.79 16.09
C LEU A 75 5.36 -10.17 16.76
N GLN A 76 4.99 -11.24 16.07
CA GLN A 76 5.11 -12.60 16.60
C GLN A 76 6.57 -12.98 16.90
N ARG A 77 7.52 -12.51 16.10
CA ARG A 77 8.96 -12.71 16.35
C ARG A 77 9.40 -12.03 17.64
N LEU A 78 9.00 -10.77 17.83
CA LEU A 78 9.33 -9.99 19.02
C LEU A 78 8.68 -10.56 20.28
N GLU A 79 7.42 -10.97 20.22
CA GLU A 79 6.72 -11.61 21.34
C GLU A 79 7.38 -12.92 21.76
N ARG A 80 7.75 -13.76 20.82
CA ARG A 80 8.50 -14.99 21.09
C ARG A 80 9.87 -14.72 21.69
N ALA A 81 10.56 -13.67 21.23
CA ALA A 81 11.85 -13.26 21.79
C ALA A 81 11.70 -12.75 23.22
N LEU A 82 10.68 -11.93 23.49
CA LEU A 82 10.35 -11.43 24.83
C LEU A 82 10.01 -12.59 25.78
N GLN A 83 9.18 -13.51 25.34
CA GLN A 83 8.82 -14.70 26.14
C GLN A 83 10.05 -15.54 26.52
N ARG A 84 10.96 -15.80 25.58
CA ARG A 84 12.23 -16.51 25.89
C ARG A 84 13.11 -15.71 26.86
N GLN A 85 13.21 -14.39 26.65
CA GLN A 85 14.03 -13.53 27.50
C GLN A 85 13.52 -13.52 28.94
N GLN A 86 12.21 -13.35 29.13
CA GLN A 86 11.55 -13.30 30.44
C GLN A 86 11.43 -14.68 31.10
N GLY A 87 11.12 -15.72 30.32
CA GLY A 87 10.87 -17.05 30.85
C GLY A 87 12.12 -17.87 31.10
N GLN A 88 13.23 -17.57 30.46
CA GLN A 88 14.45 -18.40 30.55
C GLN A 88 15.69 -17.56 30.85
N THR A 89 16.03 -16.59 30.00
CA THR A 89 17.34 -15.91 30.09
C THR A 89 17.48 -15.06 31.35
N LEU A 90 16.45 -14.27 31.66
CA LEU A 90 16.46 -13.39 32.83
C LEU A 90 16.47 -14.17 34.15
N PRO A 91 15.60 -15.18 34.39
CA PRO A 91 15.64 -15.98 35.61
C PRO A 91 16.99 -16.68 35.80
N LEU A 92 17.52 -17.28 34.72
CA LEU A 92 18.82 -17.96 34.79
C LEU A 92 19.97 -17.00 35.12
N ALA A 93 19.98 -15.79 34.56
CA ALA A 93 20.98 -14.78 34.88
C ALA A 93 20.87 -14.30 36.33
N GLN A 94 19.67 -14.13 36.85
CA GLN A 94 19.43 -13.76 38.25
C GLN A 94 19.86 -14.89 39.22
N GLU A 95 19.48 -16.13 38.91
CA GLU A 95 19.91 -17.29 39.70
C GLU A 95 21.43 -17.41 39.72
N ARG A 96 22.10 -17.29 38.57
CA ARG A 96 23.54 -17.30 38.49
C ARG A 96 24.19 -16.22 39.34
N ALA A 97 23.62 -15.01 39.37
CA ALA A 97 24.13 -13.92 40.21
C ALA A 97 23.98 -14.24 41.70
N GLN A 98 22.89 -14.88 42.12
CA GLN A 98 22.67 -15.30 43.51
C GLN A 98 23.61 -16.42 43.92
N VAL A 99 23.76 -17.45 43.08
CA VAL A 99 24.68 -18.59 43.37
C VAL A 99 26.14 -18.13 43.44
N THR A 100 26.54 -17.21 42.54
CA THR A 100 27.91 -16.67 42.58
C THR A 100 28.16 -15.82 43.82
N LEU A 101 27.15 -15.04 44.26
CA LEU A 101 27.23 -14.29 45.52
C LEU A 101 27.37 -15.23 46.74
N ALA A 102 26.59 -16.29 46.81
CA ALA A 102 26.69 -17.30 47.87
C ALA A 102 28.06 -17.99 47.86
N SER A 103 28.59 -18.29 46.67
CA SER A 103 29.94 -18.85 46.52
C SER A 103 31.03 -17.89 46.99
N TYR A 104 30.90 -16.60 46.77
CA TYR A 104 31.81 -15.58 47.28
C TYR A 104 31.78 -15.51 48.82
N GLN A 105 30.57 -15.53 49.41
CA GLN A 105 30.42 -15.52 50.89
C GLN A 105 31.08 -16.72 51.57
N THR A 106 31.19 -17.84 50.86
CA THR A 106 31.88 -19.04 51.36
C THR A 106 33.34 -19.13 50.93
N GLY A 107 33.92 -18.06 50.35
CA GLY A 107 35.33 -18.01 49.92
C GLY A 107 35.63 -18.85 48.67
N ARG A 108 34.62 -19.33 47.93
CA ARG A 108 34.78 -20.19 46.72
C ARG A 108 34.79 -19.44 45.41
N ALA A 109 34.42 -18.16 45.41
CA ALA A 109 34.47 -17.29 44.25
C ALA A 109 35.11 -15.96 44.59
N ASP A 110 35.62 -15.25 43.60
CA ASP A 110 36.18 -13.90 43.75
C ASP A 110 35.11 -12.82 43.53
N LEU A 111 35.41 -11.59 43.92
CA LEU A 111 34.52 -10.42 43.77
C LEU A 111 34.27 -10.09 42.29
N GLY A 112 35.26 -10.30 41.41
CA GLY A 112 35.15 -10.06 39.99
C GLY A 112 34.06 -10.94 39.36
N ALA A 113 34.00 -12.22 39.77
CA ALA A 113 32.94 -13.14 39.34
C ALA A 113 31.53 -12.67 39.77
N VAL A 114 31.38 -12.15 41.01
CA VAL A 114 30.11 -11.60 41.50
C VAL A 114 29.69 -10.38 40.70
N LEU A 115 30.62 -9.45 40.45
CA LEU A 115 30.34 -8.24 39.68
C LEU A 115 29.96 -8.58 38.23
N ALA A 116 30.68 -9.54 37.61
CA ALA A 116 30.34 -10.01 36.26
C ALA A 116 28.94 -10.66 36.19
N ALA A 117 28.61 -11.52 37.16
CA ALA A 117 27.31 -12.18 37.23
C ALA A 117 26.16 -11.16 37.44
N ARG A 118 26.34 -10.16 38.31
CA ARG A 118 25.38 -9.08 38.52
C ARG A 118 25.22 -8.22 37.27
N LYS A 119 26.30 -7.84 36.60
CA LYS A 119 26.28 -7.12 35.35
C LYS A 119 25.44 -7.87 34.31
N ASN A 120 25.70 -9.17 34.12
CA ASN A 120 24.94 -10.00 33.19
C ASN A 120 23.44 -10.07 33.51
N ALA A 121 23.07 -10.12 34.81
CA ALA A 121 21.66 -10.07 35.21
C ALA A 121 21.01 -8.73 34.90
N ILE A 122 21.69 -7.62 35.12
CA ILE A 122 21.20 -6.28 34.75
C ILE A 122 21.05 -6.15 33.22
N GLU A 123 22.03 -6.61 32.45
CA GLU A 123 21.96 -6.63 30.99
C GLU A 123 20.79 -7.47 30.47
N ALA A 124 20.53 -8.63 31.07
CA ALA A 124 19.37 -9.45 30.74
C ALA A 124 18.06 -8.75 31.05
N GLN A 125 17.97 -7.98 32.13
CA GLN A 125 16.82 -7.18 32.48
C GLN A 125 16.60 -6.01 31.49
N LEU A 126 17.68 -5.31 31.14
CA LEU A 126 17.59 -4.22 30.14
C LEU A 126 17.13 -4.75 28.78
N ARG A 127 17.64 -5.91 28.35
CA ARG A 127 17.16 -6.56 27.10
C ARG A 127 15.68 -6.93 27.16
N ALA A 128 15.17 -7.40 28.30
CA ALA A 128 13.77 -7.69 28.48
C ALA A 128 12.90 -6.43 28.33
N LEU A 129 13.32 -5.30 28.93
CA LEU A 129 12.64 -4.01 28.81
C LEU A 129 12.68 -3.47 27.38
N ASP A 130 13.81 -3.59 26.70
CA ASP A 130 13.94 -3.18 25.29
C ASP A 130 13.00 -3.98 24.38
N LEU A 131 12.99 -5.31 24.51
CA LEU A 131 12.06 -6.16 23.76
C LEU A 131 10.60 -5.83 24.08
N GLN A 132 10.27 -5.53 25.33
CA GLN A 132 8.92 -5.10 25.72
C GLN A 132 8.53 -3.79 25.04
N SER A 133 9.44 -2.81 25.01
CA SER A 133 9.24 -1.55 24.31
C SER A 133 9.02 -1.76 22.80
N GLN A 134 9.83 -2.64 22.18
CA GLN A 134 9.68 -2.97 20.77
C GLN A 134 8.32 -3.64 20.46
N VAL A 135 7.85 -4.56 21.31
CA VAL A 135 6.52 -5.17 21.17
C VAL A 135 5.42 -4.13 21.26
N PHE A 136 5.48 -3.19 22.23
CA PHE A 136 4.51 -2.11 22.33
C PHE A 136 4.51 -1.19 21.09
N ALA A 137 5.69 -0.78 20.64
CA ALA A 137 5.82 0.05 19.45
C ALA A 137 5.26 -0.66 18.20
N GLN A 138 5.53 -1.96 18.05
CA GLN A 138 5.02 -2.75 16.92
C GLN A 138 3.52 -2.94 16.96
N ARG A 139 2.93 -3.17 18.15
CA ARG A 139 1.47 -3.22 18.33
C ARG A 139 0.81 -1.89 17.97
N ALA A 140 1.38 -0.76 18.41
CA ALA A 140 0.87 0.57 18.08
C ALA A 140 0.91 0.85 16.56
N ARG A 141 1.99 0.46 15.87
CA ARG A 141 2.06 0.56 14.40
C ARG A 141 0.98 -0.25 13.71
N LEU A 142 0.77 -1.49 14.15
CA LEU A 142 -0.25 -2.38 13.58
C LEU A 142 -1.66 -1.85 13.82
N SER A 143 -1.97 -1.32 15.00
CA SER A 143 -3.27 -0.73 15.29
C SER A 143 -3.55 0.51 14.43
N HIS A 144 -2.53 1.31 14.12
CA HIS A 144 -2.68 2.47 13.23
C HIS A 144 -2.96 2.05 11.78
N LEU A 145 -2.25 1.05 11.27
CA LEU A 145 -2.47 0.51 9.92
C LEU A 145 -3.86 -0.12 9.70
N ILE A 146 -4.50 -0.58 10.77
CA ILE A 146 -5.84 -1.21 10.69
C ILE A 146 -6.96 -0.17 10.87
N ALA A 147 -6.65 0.99 11.48
CA ALA A 147 -7.63 2.05 11.75
C ALA A 147 -7.79 3.05 10.59
N GLU A 148 -6.91 3.04 9.59
CA GLU A 148 -7.02 3.76 8.31
C GLU A 148 -7.70 2.92 7.23
#